data_0ce1b04d471e7e6c0018ceb4275e18cc
#
_entry.id   0ce1b04d471e7e6c0018ceb4275e18cc
#
_cell.length_a   1.000
_cell.length_b   1.000
_cell.length_c   1.000
_cell.angle_alpha   90.00
_cell.angle_beta   90.00
_cell.angle_gamma   90.00
#
_symmetry.space_group_name_H-M   'P 1'
#
loop_
_entity.id
_entity.type
_entity.pdbx_description
1 polymer ?
#
loop_
_entity_poly.entity_id
_entity_poly.type
_entity_poly.pdbx_seq_one_letter_code
_entity_poly.pdbx_strand_id
1 'polypeptide(L)'
;FDYALNLSRNNRVTILNRGSKIKALPLLLDRIKDNNTVQYLDNTEITSVSKTTSDKLNISIKSTSPERSIECDYLLAAIGREPEYSFADPSIIDELDKLLKDHKLFLIGDLQNGSFRQTTIAVADGIRAAMLIAQILEKG
;
A
#
# COMPACT_ATOMS: atom_id res chain seq x y z
N PHE A 1 9.37 -0.24 2.99
CA PHE A 1 10.59 0.13 3.71
C PHE A 1 10.52 -0.25 5.18
N ASP A 2 9.44 0.04 5.88
CA ASP A 2 9.29 -0.31 7.30
C ASP A 2 9.35 -1.82 7.54
N TYR A 3 8.62 -2.61 6.75
CA TYR A 3 8.72 -4.07 6.78
C TYR A 3 10.14 -4.56 6.49
N ALA A 4 10.82 -3.96 5.50
CA ALA A 4 12.17 -4.35 5.14
C ALA A 4 13.16 -4.14 6.29
N LEU A 5 13.10 -2.99 6.96
CA LEU A 5 13.93 -2.71 8.14
C LEU A 5 13.68 -3.68 9.30
N ASN A 6 12.42 -4.06 9.49
CA ASN A 6 12.06 -4.98 10.56
C ASN A 6 12.54 -6.42 10.26
N LEU A 7 12.31 -6.88 9.03
CA LEU A 7 12.74 -8.22 8.58
C LEU A 7 14.25 -8.36 8.46
N SER A 8 14.96 -7.28 8.13
CA SER A 8 16.40 -7.28 7.91
C SER A 8 17.24 -7.56 9.19
N ARG A 9 16.60 -7.51 10.36
CA ARG A 9 17.26 -7.84 11.63
C ARG A 9 17.80 -9.28 11.65
N ASN A 10 17.10 -10.21 10.99
CA ASN A 10 17.45 -11.63 10.99
C ASN A 10 17.46 -12.24 9.57
N ASN A 11 17.27 -11.43 8.53
CA ASN A 11 17.15 -11.92 7.16
C ASN A 11 17.89 -11.00 6.19
N ARG A 12 18.24 -11.54 5.02
CA ARG A 12 18.58 -10.73 3.86
C ARG A 12 17.28 -10.31 3.16
N VAL A 13 17.13 -9.04 2.88
CA VAL A 13 15.91 -8.48 2.26
C VAL A 13 16.26 -7.78 0.96
N THR A 14 15.55 -8.11 -0.10
CA THR A 14 15.64 -7.38 -1.36
C THR A 14 14.35 -6.62 -1.60
N ILE A 15 14.42 -5.30 -1.73
CA ILE A 15 13.29 -4.45 -2.10
C ILE A 15 13.31 -4.27 -3.62
N LEU A 16 12.20 -4.60 -4.28
CA LEU A 16 11.99 -4.36 -5.71
C LEU A 16 11.03 -3.18 -5.88
N ASN A 17 11.47 -2.14 -6.57
CA ASN A 17 10.64 -0.99 -6.91
C ASN A 17 10.50 -0.86 -8.43
N ARG A 18 9.26 -0.86 -8.94
CA ARG A 18 8.97 -0.77 -10.39
C ARG A 18 9.49 0.51 -11.04
N GLY A 19 9.53 1.60 -10.30
CA GLY A 19 9.94 2.90 -10.81
C GLY A 19 11.21 3.43 -10.16
N SER A 20 11.61 4.61 -10.59
CA SER A 20 12.72 5.35 -9.98
C SER A 20 12.30 6.15 -8.75
N LYS A 21 10.99 6.50 -8.65
CA LYS A 21 10.50 7.33 -7.56
C LYS A 21 10.28 6.50 -6.30
N ILE A 22 10.98 6.87 -5.24
CA ILE A 22 10.82 6.27 -3.92
C ILE A 22 9.69 7.01 -3.17
N LYS A 23 8.67 6.25 -2.75
CA LYS A 23 7.56 6.74 -1.92
C LYS A 23 7.76 6.24 -0.48
N ALA A 24 8.78 6.75 0.20
CA ALA A 24 9.05 6.42 1.59
C ALA A 24 9.41 7.66 2.39
N LEU A 25 9.26 7.59 3.71
CA LEU A 25 9.75 8.63 4.60
C LEU A 25 11.28 8.73 4.50
N PRO A 26 11.87 9.94 4.43
CA PRO A 26 13.32 10.12 4.34
C PRO A 26 14.11 9.34 5.40
N LEU A 27 13.63 9.36 6.63
CA LEU A 27 14.25 8.63 7.74
C LEU A 27 14.36 7.11 7.49
N LEU A 28 13.35 6.50 6.84
CA LEU A 28 13.40 5.06 6.52
C LEU A 28 14.41 4.78 5.40
N LEU A 29 14.54 5.69 4.45
CA LEU A 29 15.54 5.59 3.38
C LEU A 29 16.96 5.64 3.92
N ASP A 30 17.25 6.57 4.81
CA ASP A 30 18.57 6.70 5.40
C ASP A 30 18.94 5.44 6.20
N ARG A 31 18.00 4.92 6.99
CA ARG A 31 18.21 3.66 7.72
C ARG A 31 18.45 2.46 6.80
N ILE A 32 17.85 2.43 5.62
CA ILE A 32 18.08 1.34 4.65
C ILE A 32 19.43 1.47 3.97
N LYS A 33 19.87 2.69 3.62
CA LYS A 33 21.20 2.90 3.03
C LYS A 33 22.32 2.41 3.92
N ASP A 34 22.17 2.56 5.22
CA ASP A 34 23.16 2.13 6.21
C ASP A 34 23.04 0.63 6.58
N ASN A 35 22.07 -0.08 5.99
CA ASN A 35 21.81 -1.47 6.35
C ASN A 35 22.31 -2.45 5.28
N ASN A 36 23.44 -3.10 5.56
CA ASN A 36 24.10 -4.05 4.65
C ASN A 36 23.30 -5.33 4.37
N THR A 37 22.24 -5.60 5.11
CA THR A 37 21.35 -6.77 4.88
C THR A 37 20.17 -6.46 4.00
N VAL A 38 19.98 -5.18 3.59
CA VAL A 38 18.91 -4.74 2.68
C VAL A 38 19.51 -4.34 1.34
N GLN A 39 19.06 -4.99 0.28
CA GLN A 39 19.35 -4.61 -1.10
C GLN A 39 18.13 -3.88 -1.67
N TYR A 40 18.34 -2.73 -2.29
CA TYR A 40 17.30 -1.98 -3.00
C TYR A 40 17.56 -1.98 -4.50
N LEU A 41 16.56 -2.38 -5.29
CA LEU A 41 16.59 -2.39 -6.74
C LEU A 41 15.45 -1.52 -7.27
N ASP A 42 15.79 -0.42 -7.90
CA ASP A 42 14.84 0.45 -8.60
C ASP A 42 14.60 -0.01 -10.04
N ASN A 43 13.61 0.59 -10.70
CA ASN A 43 13.24 0.28 -12.08
C ASN A 43 13.20 -1.23 -12.35
N THR A 44 12.76 -2.00 -11.35
CA THR A 44 12.76 -3.46 -11.36
C THR A 44 11.34 -3.99 -11.24
N GLU A 45 10.88 -4.68 -12.28
CA GLU A 45 9.55 -5.25 -12.37
C GLU A 45 9.62 -6.77 -12.25
N ILE A 46 8.68 -7.36 -11.50
CA ILE A 46 8.50 -8.81 -11.44
C ILE A 46 7.73 -9.24 -12.68
N THR A 47 8.29 -10.15 -13.47
CA THR A 47 7.66 -10.70 -14.67
C THR A 47 7.00 -12.04 -14.43
N SER A 48 7.57 -12.86 -13.53
CA SER A 48 6.97 -14.13 -13.12
C SER A 48 7.42 -14.55 -11.72
N VAL A 49 6.63 -15.41 -11.12
CA VAL A 49 6.94 -16.10 -9.85
C VAL A 49 6.68 -17.58 -10.05
N SER A 50 7.65 -18.41 -9.74
CA SER A 50 7.52 -19.86 -9.80
C SER A 50 8.10 -20.51 -8.54
N LYS A 51 7.70 -21.75 -8.29
CA LYS A 51 8.24 -22.56 -7.19
C LYS A 51 9.43 -23.37 -7.68
N THR A 52 10.48 -23.40 -6.89
CA THR A 52 11.66 -24.26 -7.16
C THR A 52 11.44 -25.67 -6.62
N THR A 53 12.31 -26.61 -7.03
CA THR A 53 12.31 -27.98 -6.50
C THR A 53 12.68 -28.04 -5.02
N SER A 54 13.36 -27.02 -4.52
CA SER A 54 13.77 -26.86 -3.10
C SER A 54 12.75 -26.14 -2.22
N ASP A 55 11.48 -26.03 -2.67
CA ASP A 55 10.38 -25.37 -1.98
C ASP A 55 10.53 -23.83 -1.80
N LYS A 56 11.47 -23.24 -2.52
CA LYS A 56 11.68 -21.77 -2.56
C LYS A 56 10.92 -21.13 -3.72
N LEU A 57 10.90 -19.82 -3.74
CA LEU A 57 10.36 -19.02 -4.83
C LEU A 57 11.48 -18.55 -5.75
N ASN A 58 11.28 -18.70 -7.06
CA ASN A 58 12.11 -18.11 -8.10
C ASN A 58 11.36 -16.93 -8.73
N ILE A 59 11.89 -15.74 -8.57
CA ILE A 59 11.30 -14.48 -9.01
C ILE A 59 12.04 -14.01 -10.25
N SER A 60 11.41 -14.07 -11.42
CA SER A 60 11.95 -13.45 -12.62
C SER A 60 11.72 -11.95 -12.57
N ILE A 61 12.77 -11.19 -12.82
CA ILE A 61 12.75 -9.73 -12.80
C ILE A 61 13.32 -9.14 -14.09
N LYS A 62 12.71 -8.05 -14.52
CA LYS A 62 13.17 -7.20 -15.61
C LYS A 62 13.56 -5.84 -15.07
N SER A 63 14.74 -5.37 -15.43
CA SER A 63 15.24 -4.03 -15.13
C SER A 63 15.82 -3.42 -16.42
N THR A 64 16.55 -2.33 -16.31
CA THR A 64 17.34 -1.76 -17.43
C THR A 64 18.44 -2.72 -17.95
N SER A 65 18.78 -3.74 -17.17
CA SER A 65 19.69 -4.84 -17.51
C SER A 65 18.92 -6.07 -18.02
N PRO A 66 19.59 -7.08 -18.61
CA PRO A 66 18.92 -8.29 -19.06
C PRO A 66 18.12 -8.97 -17.94
N GLU A 67 17.09 -9.69 -18.34
CA GLU A 67 16.23 -10.45 -17.42
C GLU A 67 17.07 -11.39 -16.56
N ARG A 68 16.80 -11.40 -15.27
CA ARG A 68 17.46 -12.24 -14.27
C ARG A 68 16.46 -12.78 -13.28
N SER A 69 16.85 -13.79 -12.52
CA SER A 69 16.02 -14.34 -11.45
C SER A 69 16.67 -14.17 -10.08
N ILE A 70 15.83 -14.10 -9.06
CA ILE A 70 16.18 -14.06 -7.65
C ILE A 70 15.48 -15.22 -6.96
N GLU A 71 16.21 -16.05 -6.24
CA GLU A 71 15.64 -17.08 -5.38
C GLU A 71 15.41 -16.51 -3.97
N CYS A 72 14.26 -16.77 -3.38
CA CYS A 72 13.94 -16.34 -2.02
C CYS A 72 13.00 -17.35 -1.33
N ASP A 73 12.98 -17.30 0.00
CA ASP A 73 12.09 -18.11 0.82
C ASP A 73 10.68 -17.51 0.89
N TYR A 74 10.57 -16.18 0.87
CA TYR A 74 9.30 -15.45 0.99
C TYR A 74 9.26 -14.24 0.06
N LEU A 75 8.09 -13.99 -0.51
CA LEU A 75 7.77 -12.77 -1.26
C LEU A 75 6.68 -11.98 -0.53
N LEU A 76 6.98 -10.74 -0.15
CA LEU A 76 6.02 -9.82 0.45
C LEU A 76 5.55 -8.78 -0.57
N ALA A 77 4.28 -8.83 -0.94
CA ALA A 77 3.68 -7.87 -1.87
C ALA A 77 3.20 -6.62 -1.13
N ALA A 78 3.99 -5.54 -1.19
CA ALA A 78 3.66 -4.23 -0.63
C ALA A 78 3.44 -3.22 -1.76
N ILE A 79 2.54 -3.54 -2.70
CA ILE A 79 2.32 -2.86 -3.99
C ILE A 79 1.39 -1.65 -3.90
N GLY A 80 0.89 -1.31 -2.71
CA GLY A 80 -0.09 -0.27 -2.49
C GLY A 80 -1.53 -0.78 -2.64
N ARG A 81 -2.47 0.13 -2.48
CA ARG A 81 -3.91 -0.10 -2.63
C ARG A 81 -4.53 1.13 -3.27
N GLU A 82 -5.54 0.93 -4.08
CA GLU A 82 -6.38 2.00 -4.61
C GLU A 82 -7.78 1.91 -4.00
N PRO A 83 -8.49 3.03 -3.84
CA PRO A 83 -9.89 3.01 -3.44
C PRO A 83 -10.71 2.19 -4.43
N GLU A 84 -11.58 1.34 -3.93
CA GLU A 84 -12.45 0.48 -4.73
C GLU A 84 -13.91 0.90 -4.54
N TYR A 85 -14.56 1.27 -5.62
CA TYR A 85 -15.94 1.79 -5.64
C TYR A 85 -16.89 0.93 -6.46
N SER A 86 -16.47 -0.21 -6.98
CA SER A 86 -17.30 -1.08 -7.84
C SER A 86 -18.54 -1.64 -7.16
N PHE A 87 -18.62 -1.57 -5.83
CA PHE A 87 -19.80 -1.92 -5.06
C PHE A 87 -20.93 -0.88 -5.17
N ALA A 88 -20.61 0.36 -5.57
CA ALA A 88 -21.58 1.44 -5.68
C ALA A 88 -22.15 1.51 -7.10
N ASP A 89 -23.47 1.78 -7.18
CA ASP A 89 -24.11 2.04 -8.46
C ASP A 89 -23.50 3.27 -9.15
N PRO A 90 -23.32 3.28 -10.48
CA PRO A 90 -22.78 4.41 -11.21
C PRO A 90 -23.47 5.76 -10.88
N SER A 91 -24.78 5.75 -10.66
CA SER A 91 -25.52 6.96 -10.28
C SER A 91 -25.07 7.56 -8.94
N ILE A 92 -24.63 6.72 -8.00
CA ILE A 92 -24.04 7.18 -6.72
C ILE A 92 -22.68 7.81 -6.94
N ILE A 93 -21.89 7.26 -7.85
CA ILE A 93 -20.56 7.80 -8.19
C ILE A 93 -20.68 9.14 -8.90
N ASP A 94 -21.65 9.28 -9.81
CA ASP A 94 -21.92 10.54 -10.54
C ASP A 94 -22.38 11.66 -9.59
N GLU A 95 -23.11 11.34 -8.52
CA GLU A 95 -23.58 12.29 -7.51
C GLU A 95 -22.71 12.36 -6.25
N LEU A 96 -21.53 11.75 -6.24
CA LEU A 96 -20.70 11.54 -5.05
C LEU A 96 -20.46 12.83 -4.28
N ASP A 97 -19.98 13.88 -4.94
CA ASP A 97 -19.66 15.16 -4.32
C ASP A 97 -20.88 15.80 -3.65
N LYS A 98 -22.04 15.69 -4.28
CA LYS A 98 -23.31 16.20 -3.75
C LYS A 98 -23.75 15.41 -2.51
N LEU A 99 -23.70 14.07 -2.58
CA LEU A 99 -24.07 13.20 -1.46
C LEU A 99 -23.17 13.42 -0.24
N LEU A 100 -21.88 13.64 -0.45
CA LEU A 100 -20.93 13.99 0.61
C LEU A 100 -21.24 15.35 1.23
N LYS A 101 -21.51 16.36 0.42
CA LYS A 101 -21.85 17.72 0.85
C LYS A 101 -23.17 17.76 1.63
N ASP A 102 -24.15 17.01 1.18
CA ASP A 102 -25.48 16.93 1.80
C ASP A 102 -25.51 15.99 3.01
N HIS A 103 -24.36 15.44 3.40
CA HIS A 103 -24.22 14.47 4.50
C HIS A 103 -25.10 13.22 4.38
N LYS A 104 -25.43 12.83 3.15
CA LYS A 104 -26.18 11.60 2.84
C LYS A 104 -25.27 10.40 2.64
N LEU A 105 -23.99 10.65 2.35
CA LEU A 105 -22.94 9.64 2.23
C LEU A 105 -21.72 10.11 3.02
N PHE A 106 -21.03 9.16 3.66
CA PHE A 106 -19.78 9.41 4.35
C PHE A 106 -18.73 8.43 3.82
N LEU A 107 -17.65 8.95 3.26
CA LEU A 107 -16.47 8.17 2.95
C LEU A 107 -15.51 8.25 4.14
N ILE A 108 -15.04 7.11 4.61
CA ILE A 108 -14.16 7.01 5.77
C ILE A 108 -12.99 6.06 5.50
N GLY A 109 -11.94 6.17 6.31
CA GLY A 109 -10.79 5.28 6.25
C GLY A 109 -10.04 5.35 4.93
N ASP A 110 -9.66 4.18 4.40
CA ASP A 110 -8.83 4.04 3.21
C ASP A 110 -9.47 4.61 1.93
N LEU A 111 -10.78 4.70 1.88
CA LEU A 111 -11.50 5.28 0.73
C LEU A 111 -11.28 6.79 0.59
N GLN A 112 -11.12 7.50 1.72
CA GLN A 112 -11.02 8.96 1.74
C GLN A 112 -9.58 9.47 1.87
N ASN A 113 -8.71 8.76 2.60
CA ASN A 113 -7.47 9.33 3.11
C ASN A 113 -6.26 9.19 2.18
N GLY A 114 -6.44 8.80 0.91
CA GLY A 114 -5.36 8.75 -0.08
C GLY A 114 -4.15 7.92 0.39
N SER A 115 -3.03 8.58 0.68
CA SER A 115 -1.82 7.94 1.20
C SER A 115 -1.78 7.76 2.72
N PHE A 116 -2.67 8.43 3.46
CA PHE A 116 -2.72 8.39 4.93
C PHE A 116 -3.62 7.25 5.43
N ARG A 117 -3.24 6.01 5.10
CA ARG A 117 -4.02 4.80 5.38
C ARG A 117 -3.49 4.11 6.64
N GLN A 118 -4.02 4.54 7.78
CA GLN A 118 -3.69 3.99 9.10
C GLN A 118 -4.98 3.57 9.83
N THR A 119 -4.91 2.47 10.57
CA THR A 119 -6.05 1.97 11.34
C THR A 119 -6.61 3.03 12.28
N THR A 120 -5.75 3.78 12.95
CA THR A 120 -6.15 4.86 13.88
C THR A 120 -6.89 5.99 13.17
N ILE A 121 -6.49 6.33 11.94
CA ILE A 121 -7.19 7.34 11.12
C ILE A 121 -8.57 6.82 10.73
N ALA A 122 -8.66 5.58 10.27
CA ALA A 122 -9.94 4.97 9.90
C ALA A 122 -10.92 4.91 11.08
N VAL A 123 -10.44 4.58 12.29
CA VAL A 123 -11.24 4.59 13.52
C VAL A 123 -11.73 5.99 13.83
N ALA A 124 -10.84 7.00 13.78
CA ALA A 124 -11.21 8.40 14.06
C ALA A 124 -12.24 8.93 13.04
N ASP A 125 -12.10 8.58 11.76
CA ASP A 125 -13.08 8.94 10.73
C ASP A 125 -14.46 8.32 11.01
N GLY A 126 -14.50 7.05 11.43
CA GLY A 126 -15.74 6.37 11.80
C GLY A 126 -16.45 7.05 12.98
N ILE A 127 -15.69 7.38 14.03
CA ILE A 127 -16.22 8.10 15.19
C ILE A 127 -16.77 9.45 14.77
N ARG A 128 -16.02 10.22 13.99
CA ARG A 128 -16.45 11.55 13.51
C ARG A 128 -17.71 11.46 12.66
N ALA A 129 -17.81 10.51 11.75
CA ALA A 129 -18.99 10.29 10.92
C ALA A 129 -20.21 9.97 11.79
N ALA A 130 -20.08 9.06 12.76
CA ALA A 130 -21.15 8.71 13.68
C ALA A 130 -21.64 9.92 14.51
N MET A 131 -20.73 10.74 15.00
CA MET A 131 -21.08 11.97 15.75
C MET A 131 -21.83 12.98 14.87
N LEU A 132 -21.40 13.16 13.61
CA LEU A 132 -22.09 14.05 12.65
C LEU A 132 -23.50 13.54 12.33
N ILE A 133 -23.65 12.24 12.09
CA ILE A 133 -24.97 11.62 11.84
C ILE A 133 -25.89 11.83 13.04
N ALA A 134 -25.41 11.60 14.27
CA ALA A 134 -26.19 11.83 15.48
C ALA A 134 -26.68 13.28 15.58
N GLN A 135 -25.80 14.26 15.34
CA GLN A 135 -26.15 15.67 15.36
C GLN A 135 -27.18 16.07 14.30
N ILE A 136 -27.14 15.43 13.12
CA ILE A 136 -28.11 15.67 12.03
C ILE A 136 -29.48 15.13 12.44
N LEU A 137 -29.53 13.92 13.01
CA LEU A 137 -30.77 13.29 13.45
C LEU A 137 -31.45 13.99 14.63
N GLU A 138 -30.68 14.65 15.50
CA GLU A 138 -31.21 15.44 16.63
C GLU A 138 -31.85 16.78 16.18
N LYS A 139 -31.48 17.26 14.99
CA LYS A 139 -31.99 18.56 14.46
C LYS A 139 -33.17 18.43 13.52
N GLY A 140 -33.48 17.25 13.07
CA GLY A 140 -34.60 16.95 12.16
C GLY A 140 -35.80 16.39 12.90
#